data_b57903360bc952bb183d3d2edb865d38
#
_entry.id   b57903360bc952bb183d3d2edb865d38
#
_cell.length_a   1.000
_cell.length_b   1.000
_cell.length_c   1.000
_cell.angle_alpha   90.00
_cell.angle_beta   90.00
_cell.angle_gamma   90.00
#
_symmetry.space_group_name_H-M   'P 1'
#
loop_
_entity.id
_entity.type
_entity.pdbx_description
1 polymer ?
#
loop_
_entity_poly.entity_id
_entity_poly.type
_entity_poly.pdbx_seq_one_letter_code
_entity_poly.pdbx_strand_id
1 'polypeptide(L)'
;MVASSLVQEVLRLHKYIEISTTTITVKITNKMSSPVIGITFGNTSSSIAYINPKNDVDVIANPDGERAIPSALSYVGEDEYHGGQALQQLIRNPKNTIINFRDFIGLPFDKCDVSKCANGAPAVEVDGKVGFVISRGEGKEEKLTVDEVVSRHLNRLKLAAEDYIGSAVKEAVLTVPTNFSEEQKTALKASAAKIGLQIVQFINEPSAALLAHAEQFPFEKDVNVVVADFGGIRSDAAVIAVRNGIFTILATAHDLSLGGDNLDTELVEYFASEFQKKYQANPRKNARSLAKLKANSSITKKTLSNATSATISIDSLADGFDYHASINRMRYELVANKVFAQFSSFVDSVIAKAELDPLDIDAVLLTGGVSFTPKLTTNLEYTLPESVEILGPQNKNASNNPNELAASGAALQARLISDYDADELAEALQPVIVNTPHLKKAIGLIGARGEFHPVLLAETSFPVQKKLTLKQAKGDFLIGVYEGDHHIEEKTLEPTPKEENAEEDDESEWSDDEPEVVREKLYTLGTKLMELGIKNANGVEIIFNINKDGALRVTARDLKTGNAVKGEL
;
A
#
# COMPACT_ATOMS: atom_id res chain seq x y z
N MET A 1 22.59 -8.55 -11.19
CA MET A 1 22.93 -9.58 -12.20
C MET A 1 22.77 -11.02 -11.67
N VAL A 2 22.31 -11.23 -10.44
CA VAL A 2 22.09 -12.58 -9.85
C VAL A 2 20.58 -12.87 -9.70
N ALA A 3 19.75 -11.86 -9.52
CA ALA A 3 18.29 -12.03 -9.39
C ALA A 3 17.57 -12.41 -10.69
N SER A 4 18.12 -12.05 -11.86
CA SER A 4 17.58 -12.48 -13.15
C SER A 4 17.83 -13.97 -13.45
N SER A 5 18.74 -14.62 -12.71
CA SER A 5 19.04 -16.04 -12.90
C SER A 5 18.08 -16.95 -12.17
N LEU A 6 17.51 -16.53 -11.03
CA LEU A 6 16.60 -17.35 -10.23
C LEU A 6 15.18 -17.42 -10.84
N VAL A 7 14.70 -16.31 -11.36
CA VAL A 7 13.42 -16.30 -12.11
C VAL A 7 13.58 -17.06 -13.43
N GLN A 8 14.74 -16.97 -14.10
CA GLN A 8 15.03 -17.79 -15.28
C GLN A 8 15.29 -19.25 -14.95
N GLU A 9 15.73 -19.59 -13.75
CA GLU A 9 15.91 -20.99 -13.32
C GLU A 9 14.61 -21.66 -12.93
N VAL A 10 13.67 -20.95 -12.32
CA VAL A 10 12.30 -21.46 -12.08
C VAL A 10 11.56 -21.68 -13.42
N LEU A 11 11.75 -20.78 -14.38
CA LEU A 11 11.26 -20.93 -15.76
C LEU A 11 12.06 -21.99 -16.57
N ARG A 12 13.30 -22.33 -16.18
CA ARG A 12 14.09 -23.40 -16.77
C ARG A 12 13.79 -24.79 -16.21
N LEU A 13 13.36 -24.90 -14.96
CA LEU A 13 12.99 -26.20 -14.37
C LEU A 13 11.75 -26.83 -15.01
N HIS A 14 10.91 -26.05 -15.68
CA HIS A 14 9.84 -26.57 -16.54
C HIS A 14 10.34 -27.08 -17.92
N LYS A 15 11.63 -26.98 -18.22
CA LYS A 15 12.21 -27.36 -19.52
C LYS A 15 13.10 -28.61 -19.51
N TYR A 16 13.33 -29.25 -18.37
CA TYR A 16 14.17 -30.44 -18.26
C TYR A 16 13.46 -31.61 -17.58
N ILE A 17 12.38 -32.05 -18.20
CA ILE A 17 11.96 -33.46 -18.13
C ILE A 17 11.97 -33.96 -19.56
N GLU A 18 13.10 -34.53 -19.98
CA GLU A 18 13.14 -35.42 -21.14
C GLU A 18 12.44 -36.71 -20.77
N ILE A 19 11.20 -36.86 -21.20
CA ILE A 19 10.55 -38.14 -21.35
C ILE A 19 10.44 -38.40 -22.86
N SER A 20 10.96 -39.57 -23.25
CA SER A 20 11.06 -40.10 -24.60
C SER A 20 9.87 -39.75 -25.53
N THR A 21 10.23 -39.30 -26.69
CA THR A 21 9.50 -39.20 -27.95
C THR A 21 8.11 -39.82 -27.98
N THR A 22 7.11 -39.03 -27.60
CA THR A 22 5.79 -39.03 -28.23
C THR A 22 5.46 -37.55 -28.42
N THR A 23 5.33 -37.13 -29.67
CA THR A 23 5.05 -35.75 -30.07
C THR A 23 3.70 -35.35 -29.48
N ILE A 24 3.69 -34.79 -28.26
CA ILE A 24 2.54 -34.06 -27.74
C ILE A 24 2.61 -32.69 -28.41
N THR A 25 1.85 -32.53 -29.47
CA THR A 25 1.53 -31.21 -30.02
C THR A 25 0.70 -30.50 -28.96
N VAL A 26 1.34 -29.77 -28.06
CA VAL A 26 0.65 -28.79 -27.21
C VAL A 26 0.10 -27.77 -28.18
N LYS A 27 -1.17 -27.91 -28.53
CA LYS A 27 -1.95 -26.82 -29.08
C LYS A 27 -1.95 -25.76 -27.99
N ILE A 28 -1.04 -24.79 -28.13
CA ILE A 28 -1.23 -23.48 -27.50
C ILE A 28 -2.48 -22.94 -28.19
N THR A 29 -3.64 -23.28 -27.67
CA THR A 29 -4.84 -22.51 -27.95
C THR A 29 -4.57 -21.18 -27.27
N ASN A 30 -4.11 -20.20 -28.06
CA ASN A 30 -4.31 -18.79 -27.74
C ASN A 30 -5.83 -18.61 -27.63
N LYS A 31 -6.38 -18.94 -26.48
CA LYS A 31 -7.65 -18.44 -26.03
C LYS A 31 -7.34 -16.98 -25.72
N MET A 32 -7.50 -16.09 -26.70
CA MET A 32 -7.58 -14.66 -26.43
C MET A 32 -8.85 -14.48 -25.59
N SER A 33 -8.75 -14.77 -24.29
CA SER A 33 -9.68 -14.27 -23.31
C SER A 33 -9.62 -12.75 -23.39
N SER A 34 -10.77 -12.08 -23.24
CA SER A 34 -10.79 -10.62 -23.09
C SER A 34 -9.74 -10.20 -22.04
N PRO A 35 -9.07 -9.05 -22.22
CA PRO A 35 -8.07 -8.62 -21.27
C PRO A 35 -8.69 -8.48 -19.87
N VAL A 36 -7.99 -8.97 -18.85
CA VAL A 36 -8.37 -8.78 -17.44
C VAL A 36 -7.66 -7.53 -16.95
N ILE A 37 -8.42 -6.57 -16.42
CA ILE A 37 -7.86 -5.33 -15.89
C ILE A 37 -7.74 -5.36 -14.37
N GLY A 38 -6.78 -4.62 -13.82
CA GLY A 38 -6.69 -4.28 -12.41
C GLY A 38 -7.37 -2.94 -12.14
N ILE A 39 -8.22 -2.87 -11.14
CA ILE A 39 -8.89 -1.64 -10.73
C ILE A 39 -8.63 -1.36 -9.25
N THR A 40 -8.18 -0.15 -8.95
CA THR A 40 -8.29 0.42 -7.60
C THR A 40 -9.48 1.37 -7.57
N PHE A 41 -10.41 1.12 -6.66
CA PHE A 41 -11.59 1.96 -6.46
C PHE A 41 -11.54 2.61 -5.08
N GLY A 42 -11.03 3.85 -5.00
CA GLY A 42 -10.96 4.65 -3.77
C GLY A 42 -12.18 5.57 -3.60
N ASN A 43 -12.34 6.14 -2.39
CA ASN A 43 -13.38 7.15 -2.14
C ASN A 43 -13.16 8.45 -2.91
N THR A 44 -11.90 8.83 -3.11
CA THR A 44 -11.54 10.11 -3.75
C THR A 44 -11.01 9.95 -5.16
N SER A 45 -10.34 8.84 -5.44
CA SER A 45 -9.82 8.54 -6.78
C SER A 45 -9.75 7.05 -7.03
N SER A 46 -9.82 6.68 -8.29
CA SER A 46 -9.69 5.32 -8.82
C SER A 46 -8.59 5.29 -9.87
N SER A 47 -7.97 4.14 -10.05
CA SER A 47 -6.97 3.92 -11.10
C SER A 47 -7.20 2.57 -11.78
N ILE A 48 -6.78 2.47 -13.03
CA ILE A 48 -6.94 1.27 -13.86
C ILE A 48 -5.57 0.88 -14.38
N ALA A 49 -5.26 -0.38 -14.36
CA ALA A 49 -4.05 -0.92 -14.99
C ALA A 49 -4.34 -2.23 -15.71
N TYR A 50 -3.49 -2.61 -16.64
CA TYR A 50 -3.57 -3.89 -17.30
C TYR A 50 -2.17 -4.36 -17.70
N ILE A 51 -2.05 -5.65 -18.01
CA ILE A 51 -0.81 -6.20 -18.57
C ILE A 51 -0.86 -6.06 -20.09
N ASN A 52 0.09 -5.29 -20.63
CA ASN A 52 0.18 -5.05 -22.05
C ASN A 52 0.75 -6.29 -22.80
N PRO A 53 0.68 -6.33 -24.14
CA PRO A 53 1.21 -7.46 -24.92
C PRO A 53 2.72 -7.71 -24.79
N LYS A 54 3.46 -6.75 -24.19
CA LYS A 54 4.90 -6.90 -23.87
C LYS A 54 5.13 -7.49 -22.48
N ASN A 55 4.06 -7.80 -21.76
CA ASN A 55 4.07 -8.28 -20.38
C ASN A 55 4.48 -7.23 -19.34
N ASP A 56 4.37 -5.93 -19.68
CA ASP A 56 4.57 -4.83 -18.75
C ASP A 56 3.23 -4.33 -18.19
N VAL A 57 3.27 -3.70 -17.02
CA VAL A 57 2.11 -3.05 -16.43
C VAL A 57 1.93 -1.66 -17.04
N ASP A 58 0.78 -1.41 -17.65
CA ASP A 58 0.37 -0.09 -18.13
C ASP A 58 -0.77 0.45 -17.28
N VAL A 59 -0.59 1.66 -16.75
CA VAL A 59 -1.66 2.39 -16.05
C VAL A 59 -2.42 3.26 -17.03
N ILE A 60 -3.72 3.04 -17.10
CA ILE A 60 -4.61 3.63 -18.09
C ILE A 60 -5.11 5.00 -17.62
N ALA A 61 -4.99 6.00 -18.48
CA ALA A 61 -5.63 7.30 -18.28
C ALA A 61 -7.06 7.28 -18.85
N ASN A 62 -7.98 8.05 -18.22
CA ASN A 62 -9.28 8.34 -18.82
C ASN A 62 -9.15 9.28 -20.04
N PRO A 63 -10.23 9.56 -20.79
CA PRO A 63 -10.18 10.49 -21.92
C PRO A 63 -9.69 11.91 -21.58
N ASP A 64 -9.79 12.33 -20.33
CA ASP A 64 -9.28 13.61 -19.83
C ASP A 64 -7.78 13.58 -19.49
N GLY A 65 -7.11 12.43 -19.65
CA GLY A 65 -5.68 12.23 -19.34
C GLY A 65 -5.39 11.94 -17.87
N GLU A 66 -6.40 11.68 -17.05
CA GLU A 66 -6.25 11.39 -15.62
C GLU A 66 -5.99 9.90 -15.40
N ARG A 67 -4.88 9.54 -14.74
CA ARG A 67 -4.58 8.18 -14.28
C ARG A 67 -5.11 7.92 -12.87
N ALA A 68 -5.10 8.96 -12.02
CA ALA A 68 -5.84 8.99 -10.76
C ALA A 68 -7.19 9.67 -11.02
N ILE A 69 -8.17 8.89 -11.46
CA ILE A 69 -9.48 9.34 -11.91
C ILE A 69 -10.34 9.66 -10.67
N PRO A 70 -10.80 10.90 -10.47
CA PRO A 70 -11.65 11.22 -9.33
C PRO A 70 -12.91 10.36 -9.26
N SER A 71 -13.20 9.81 -8.08
CA SER A 71 -14.42 9.03 -7.81
C SER A 71 -15.58 10.00 -7.57
N ALA A 72 -16.05 10.64 -8.65
CA ALA A 72 -17.07 11.65 -8.62
C ALA A 72 -18.01 11.54 -9.84
N LEU A 73 -19.30 11.77 -9.61
CA LEU A 73 -20.33 11.91 -10.65
C LEU A 73 -21.09 13.21 -10.44
N SER A 74 -21.45 13.90 -11.51
CA SER A 74 -22.26 15.10 -11.43
C SER A 74 -23.30 15.11 -12.56
N TYR A 75 -24.46 15.69 -12.27
CA TYR A 75 -25.60 15.71 -13.17
C TYR A 75 -26.03 17.15 -13.46
N VAL A 76 -26.09 17.53 -14.75
CA VAL A 76 -26.54 18.85 -15.20
C VAL A 76 -27.61 18.62 -16.26
N GLY A 77 -28.87 18.76 -15.91
CA GLY A 77 -29.97 18.33 -16.76
C GLY A 77 -29.90 16.84 -17.07
N GLU A 78 -29.88 16.46 -18.32
CA GLU A 78 -29.76 15.05 -18.77
C GLU A 78 -28.29 14.58 -18.83
N ASP A 79 -27.31 15.49 -18.79
CA ASP A 79 -25.91 15.17 -18.92
C ASP A 79 -25.34 14.61 -17.61
N GLU A 80 -24.45 13.61 -17.76
CA GLU A 80 -23.69 13.00 -16.68
C GLU A 80 -22.18 13.26 -16.86
N TYR A 81 -21.57 13.91 -15.89
CA TYR A 81 -20.14 14.17 -15.83
C TYR A 81 -19.46 13.20 -14.87
N HIS A 82 -18.21 12.86 -15.16
CA HIS A 82 -17.41 11.92 -14.37
C HIS A 82 -16.00 12.47 -14.13
N GLY A 83 -15.30 11.94 -13.12
CA GLY A 83 -13.90 12.28 -12.85
C GLY A 83 -13.69 13.76 -12.52
N GLY A 84 -12.66 14.36 -13.08
CA GLY A 84 -12.31 15.77 -12.87
C GLY A 84 -13.39 16.73 -13.34
N GLN A 85 -14.10 16.41 -14.42
CA GLN A 85 -15.23 17.21 -14.91
C GLN A 85 -16.37 17.27 -13.88
N ALA A 86 -16.65 16.15 -13.19
CA ALA A 86 -17.64 16.10 -12.11
C ALA A 86 -17.18 16.92 -10.88
N LEU A 87 -15.91 16.83 -10.49
CA LEU A 87 -15.38 17.61 -9.36
C LEU A 87 -15.48 19.12 -9.58
N GLN A 88 -15.30 19.59 -10.81
CA GLN A 88 -15.43 21.02 -11.14
C GLN A 88 -16.86 21.53 -10.88
N GLN A 89 -17.87 20.65 -10.90
CA GLN A 89 -19.26 21.02 -10.63
C GLN A 89 -19.53 21.27 -9.13
N LEU A 90 -18.67 20.84 -8.20
CA LEU A 90 -18.87 21.04 -6.76
C LEU A 90 -19.08 22.49 -6.35
N ILE A 91 -18.49 23.47 -7.07
CA ILE A 91 -18.64 24.89 -6.77
C ILE A 91 -20.00 25.45 -7.24
N ARG A 92 -20.52 24.93 -8.35
CA ARG A 92 -21.72 25.47 -9.02
C ARG A 92 -22.96 24.62 -8.81
N ASN A 93 -22.76 23.32 -8.67
CA ASN A 93 -23.82 22.30 -8.61
C ASN A 93 -23.55 21.22 -7.55
N PRO A 94 -23.20 21.60 -6.28
CA PRO A 94 -22.85 20.61 -5.25
C PRO A 94 -23.97 19.61 -4.97
N LYS A 95 -25.24 20.04 -5.01
CA LYS A 95 -26.38 19.16 -4.70
C LYS A 95 -26.60 18.01 -5.69
N ASN A 96 -26.04 18.13 -6.89
CA ASN A 96 -26.09 17.10 -7.93
C ASN A 96 -24.72 16.48 -8.21
N THR A 97 -23.73 16.70 -7.33
CA THR A 97 -22.38 16.15 -7.48
C THR A 97 -22.10 15.17 -6.34
N ILE A 98 -22.03 13.91 -6.69
CA ILE A 98 -21.85 12.79 -5.73
C ILE A 98 -20.36 12.49 -5.59
N ILE A 99 -19.87 12.48 -4.36
CA ILE A 99 -18.48 12.18 -3.97
C ILE A 99 -18.44 11.29 -2.73
N ASN A 100 -17.31 10.65 -2.46
CA ASN A 100 -17.03 9.90 -1.23
C ASN A 100 -18.03 8.78 -0.93
N PHE A 101 -18.47 8.05 -1.94
CA PHE A 101 -19.57 7.09 -1.85
C PHE A 101 -19.14 5.61 -1.71
N ARG A 102 -17.85 5.27 -1.93
CA ARG A 102 -17.38 3.88 -1.97
C ARG A 102 -17.69 3.09 -0.69
N ASP A 103 -17.37 3.66 0.46
CA ASP A 103 -17.43 2.96 1.74
C ASP A 103 -18.87 2.66 2.20
N PHE A 104 -19.88 3.24 1.55
CA PHE A 104 -21.29 3.01 1.87
C PHE A 104 -21.88 1.77 1.19
N ILE A 105 -21.20 1.22 0.16
CA ILE A 105 -21.72 0.07 -0.58
C ILE A 105 -21.93 -1.13 0.34
N GLY A 106 -23.06 -1.80 0.19
CA GLY A 106 -23.40 -3.01 0.95
C GLY A 106 -23.76 -2.77 2.41
N LEU A 107 -23.70 -1.52 2.89
CA LEU A 107 -24.04 -1.17 4.26
C LEU A 107 -25.47 -0.60 4.36
N PRO A 108 -26.20 -0.84 5.46
CA PRO A 108 -27.45 -0.15 5.76
C PRO A 108 -27.17 1.31 6.13
N PHE A 109 -28.17 2.18 5.87
CA PHE A 109 -28.03 3.64 6.02
C PHE A 109 -27.61 4.06 7.44
N ASP A 110 -28.15 3.42 8.46
CA ASP A 110 -27.90 3.72 9.88
C ASP A 110 -26.46 3.41 10.34
N LYS A 111 -25.71 2.61 9.56
CA LYS A 111 -24.30 2.29 9.82
C LYS A 111 -23.31 3.17 9.06
N CYS A 112 -23.79 4.11 8.26
CA CYS A 112 -22.95 4.94 7.41
C CYS A 112 -22.73 6.34 7.98
N ASP A 113 -21.48 6.79 8.04
CA ASP A 113 -21.16 8.20 8.33
C ASP A 113 -21.37 9.07 7.08
N VAL A 114 -22.62 9.50 6.90
CA VAL A 114 -23.02 10.31 5.74
C VAL A 114 -22.44 11.74 5.76
N SER A 115 -21.83 12.18 6.85
CA SER A 115 -21.16 13.49 6.92
C SER A 115 -20.02 13.61 5.90
N LYS A 116 -19.45 12.49 5.49
CA LYS A 116 -18.42 12.41 4.43
C LYS A 116 -18.87 13.00 3.08
N CYS A 117 -20.18 13.04 2.81
CA CYS A 117 -20.74 13.62 1.59
C CYS A 117 -21.13 15.09 1.75
N ALA A 118 -20.91 15.74 2.90
CA ALA A 118 -21.44 17.08 3.22
C ALA A 118 -21.04 18.18 2.20
N ASN A 119 -19.96 18.01 1.45
CA ASN A 119 -19.50 18.97 0.43
C ASN A 119 -20.08 18.71 -0.97
N GLY A 120 -20.82 17.61 -1.15
CA GLY A 120 -21.46 17.20 -2.40
C GLY A 120 -22.98 17.04 -2.26
N ALA A 121 -23.55 16.16 -3.07
CA ALA A 121 -24.95 15.77 -2.97
C ALA A 121 -25.21 15.13 -1.60
N PRO A 122 -26.22 15.59 -0.84
CA PRO A 122 -26.50 15.05 0.48
C PRO A 122 -26.95 13.59 0.35
N ALA A 123 -26.34 12.73 1.15
CA ALA A 123 -26.74 11.34 1.26
C ALA A 123 -28.09 11.25 2.00
N VAL A 124 -28.99 10.44 1.48
CA VAL A 124 -30.31 10.17 2.03
C VAL A 124 -30.56 8.67 2.10
N GLU A 125 -31.54 8.26 2.89
CA GLU A 125 -31.98 6.87 2.90
C GLU A 125 -32.84 6.55 1.66
N VAL A 126 -32.45 5.52 0.91
CA VAL A 126 -33.18 4.96 -0.22
C VAL A 126 -33.21 3.43 -0.03
N ASP A 127 -34.39 2.86 0.15
CA ASP A 127 -34.57 1.41 0.34
C ASP A 127 -33.67 0.79 1.43
N GLY A 128 -33.50 1.51 2.56
CA GLY A 128 -32.69 1.09 3.70
C GLY A 128 -31.17 1.23 3.50
N LYS A 129 -30.72 1.77 2.37
CA LYS A 129 -29.32 2.03 2.01
C LYS A 129 -29.06 3.52 1.81
N VAL A 130 -27.78 3.86 1.70
CA VAL A 130 -27.40 5.20 1.27
C VAL A 130 -27.77 5.40 -0.21
N GLY A 131 -28.37 6.53 -0.49
CA GLY A 131 -28.68 6.98 -1.84
C GLY A 131 -28.56 8.50 -1.95
N PHE A 132 -28.84 9.02 -3.13
CA PHE A 132 -28.74 10.42 -3.48
C PHE A 132 -29.96 10.84 -4.30
N VAL A 133 -30.48 12.04 -4.04
CA VAL A 133 -31.53 12.65 -4.85
C VAL A 133 -30.90 13.70 -5.75
N ILE A 134 -30.96 13.48 -7.05
CA ILE A 134 -30.40 14.38 -8.06
C ILE A 134 -31.53 15.02 -8.86
N SER A 135 -31.36 16.29 -9.25
CA SER A 135 -32.27 16.99 -10.11
C SER A 135 -31.86 16.87 -11.56
N ARG A 136 -32.80 16.43 -12.42
CA ARG A 136 -32.64 16.35 -13.88
C ARG A 136 -33.15 17.59 -14.63
N GLY A 137 -33.44 18.65 -13.89
CA GLY A 137 -34.08 19.85 -14.44
C GLY A 137 -35.61 19.73 -14.52
N GLU A 138 -36.29 20.85 -14.84
CA GLU A 138 -37.77 20.93 -14.98
C GLU A 138 -38.56 20.32 -13.80
N GLY A 139 -37.99 20.30 -12.59
CA GLY A 139 -38.63 19.71 -11.42
C GLY A 139 -38.60 18.17 -11.36
N LYS A 140 -37.90 17.51 -12.27
CA LYS A 140 -37.70 16.05 -12.22
C LYS A 140 -36.57 15.69 -11.25
N GLU A 141 -36.87 14.83 -10.32
CA GLU A 141 -35.88 14.25 -9.39
C GLU A 141 -35.70 12.78 -9.70
N GLU A 142 -34.46 12.32 -9.63
CA GLU A 142 -34.07 10.92 -9.73
C GLU A 142 -33.43 10.49 -8.40
N LYS A 143 -33.84 9.34 -7.86
CA LYS A 143 -33.22 8.73 -6.69
C LYS A 143 -32.25 7.65 -7.15
N LEU A 144 -31.01 7.79 -6.76
CA LEU A 144 -29.94 6.83 -7.06
C LEU A 144 -29.51 6.16 -5.76
N THR A 145 -29.50 4.84 -5.73
CA THR A 145 -28.86 4.07 -4.66
C THR A 145 -27.34 4.13 -4.80
N VAL A 146 -26.60 3.94 -3.72
CA VAL A 146 -25.14 3.85 -3.77
C VAL A 146 -24.67 2.74 -4.73
N ASP A 147 -25.40 1.63 -4.81
CA ASP A 147 -25.10 0.51 -5.73
C ASP A 147 -25.17 0.96 -7.20
N GLU A 148 -26.12 1.84 -7.56
CA GLU A 148 -26.24 2.42 -8.91
C GLU A 148 -25.12 3.42 -9.20
N VAL A 149 -24.79 4.27 -8.22
CA VAL A 149 -23.67 5.22 -8.33
C VAL A 149 -22.35 4.48 -8.57
N VAL A 150 -22.11 3.41 -7.80
CA VAL A 150 -20.92 2.56 -7.97
C VAL A 150 -20.92 1.88 -9.34
N SER A 151 -22.07 1.35 -9.79
CA SER A 151 -22.16 0.73 -11.13
C SER A 151 -21.83 1.75 -12.23
N ARG A 152 -22.34 2.97 -12.16
CA ARG A 152 -22.03 4.04 -13.13
C ARG A 152 -20.55 4.41 -13.11
N HIS A 153 -19.96 4.55 -11.92
CA HIS A 153 -18.53 4.84 -11.78
C HIS A 153 -17.68 3.73 -12.40
N LEU A 154 -17.90 2.46 -12.01
CA LEU A 154 -17.17 1.31 -12.57
C LEU A 154 -17.35 1.18 -14.09
N ASN A 155 -18.55 1.54 -14.61
CA ASN A 155 -18.78 1.55 -16.05
C ASN A 155 -17.89 2.56 -16.77
N ARG A 156 -17.69 3.76 -16.20
CA ARG A 156 -16.78 4.76 -16.78
C ARG A 156 -15.34 4.29 -16.78
N LEU A 157 -14.89 3.63 -15.69
CA LEU A 157 -13.55 3.04 -15.62
C LEU A 157 -13.39 1.92 -16.68
N LYS A 158 -14.39 1.05 -16.81
CA LYS A 158 -14.42 -0.01 -17.84
C LYS A 158 -14.32 0.56 -19.25
N LEU A 159 -15.15 1.56 -19.58
CA LEU A 159 -15.14 2.21 -20.91
C LEU A 159 -13.79 2.88 -21.20
N ALA A 160 -13.17 3.55 -20.23
CA ALA A 160 -11.83 4.12 -20.39
C ALA A 160 -10.78 3.03 -20.68
N ALA A 161 -10.90 1.87 -20.05
CA ALA A 161 -10.02 0.72 -20.34
C ALA A 161 -10.29 0.15 -21.74
N GLU A 162 -11.55 -0.01 -22.14
CA GLU A 162 -11.92 -0.49 -23.48
C GLU A 162 -11.41 0.43 -24.59
N ASP A 163 -11.55 1.74 -24.40
CA ASP A 163 -11.07 2.76 -25.35
C ASP A 163 -9.53 2.72 -25.49
N TYR A 164 -8.82 2.58 -24.37
CA TYR A 164 -7.35 2.50 -24.37
C TYR A 164 -6.82 1.20 -24.99
N ILE A 165 -7.40 0.06 -24.60
CA ILE A 165 -6.97 -1.28 -25.03
C ILE A 165 -7.44 -1.58 -26.47
N GLY A 166 -8.53 -0.95 -26.91
CA GLY A 166 -9.14 -1.19 -28.23
C GLY A 166 -9.95 -2.49 -28.32
N SER A 167 -10.34 -3.07 -27.18
CA SER A 167 -11.14 -4.30 -27.11
C SER A 167 -12.03 -4.33 -25.86
N ALA A 168 -13.10 -5.15 -25.93
CA ALA A 168 -14.06 -5.27 -24.84
C ALA A 168 -13.42 -5.89 -23.59
N VAL A 169 -13.67 -5.28 -22.43
CA VAL A 169 -13.24 -5.71 -21.10
C VAL A 169 -14.41 -6.37 -20.37
N LYS A 170 -14.25 -7.63 -19.97
CA LYS A 170 -15.29 -8.42 -19.30
C LYS A 170 -14.93 -8.80 -17.87
N GLU A 171 -13.66 -8.78 -17.53
CA GLU A 171 -13.13 -9.31 -16.29
C GLU A 171 -12.17 -8.31 -15.62
N ALA A 172 -12.20 -8.28 -14.29
CA ALA A 172 -11.32 -7.43 -13.51
C ALA A 172 -10.91 -8.09 -12.18
N VAL A 173 -9.69 -7.78 -11.72
CA VAL A 173 -9.29 -7.89 -10.33
C VAL A 173 -9.48 -6.52 -9.70
N LEU A 174 -10.20 -6.48 -8.57
CA LEU A 174 -10.55 -5.22 -7.89
C LEU A 174 -9.92 -5.17 -6.51
N THR A 175 -9.29 -4.05 -6.18
CA THR A 175 -8.75 -3.86 -4.83
C THR A 175 -9.85 -3.47 -3.85
N VAL A 176 -9.69 -3.91 -2.60
CA VAL A 176 -10.57 -3.53 -1.49
C VAL A 176 -9.74 -3.25 -0.23
N PRO A 177 -10.19 -2.34 0.65
CA PRO A 177 -9.60 -2.19 1.97
C PRO A 177 -9.68 -3.50 2.77
N THR A 178 -8.73 -3.72 3.67
CA THR A 178 -8.68 -4.94 4.49
C THR A 178 -9.86 -5.07 5.47
N ASN A 179 -10.58 -3.98 5.74
CA ASN A 179 -11.77 -3.96 6.60
C ASN A 179 -13.10 -4.04 5.85
N PHE A 180 -13.09 -4.30 4.52
CA PHE A 180 -14.35 -4.52 3.81
C PHE A 180 -14.98 -5.84 4.22
N SER A 181 -16.28 -5.77 4.55
CA SER A 181 -17.08 -6.96 4.89
C SER A 181 -17.45 -7.78 3.63
N GLU A 182 -17.87 -9.02 3.85
CA GLU A 182 -18.33 -9.88 2.74
C GLU A 182 -19.61 -9.33 2.09
N GLU A 183 -20.46 -8.63 2.85
CA GLU A 183 -21.64 -7.94 2.33
C GLU A 183 -21.22 -6.79 1.38
N GLN A 184 -20.20 -6.01 1.75
CA GLN A 184 -19.66 -4.95 0.90
C GLN A 184 -19.05 -5.52 -0.39
N LYS A 185 -18.26 -6.58 -0.29
CA LYS A 185 -17.68 -7.28 -1.46
C LYS A 185 -18.77 -7.84 -2.37
N THR A 186 -19.81 -8.46 -1.79
CA THR A 186 -20.95 -9.01 -2.53
C THR A 186 -21.71 -7.92 -3.28
N ALA A 187 -22.00 -6.79 -2.63
CA ALA A 187 -22.69 -5.66 -3.24
C ALA A 187 -21.84 -5.03 -4.36
N LEU A 188 -20.52 -4.92 -4.16
CA LEU A 188 -19.59 -4.41 -5.15
C LEU A 188 -19.52 -5.33 -6.39
N LYS A 189 -19.47 -6.65 -6.18
CA LYS A 189 -19.52 -7.65 -7.24
C LYS A 189 -20.84 -7.59 -8.03
N ALA A 190 -21.97 -7.43 -7.32
CA ALA A 190 -23.27 -7.27 -7.93
C ALA A 190 -23.38 -5.97 -8.76
N SER A 191 -22.80 -4.88 -8.27
CA SER A 191 -22.77 -3.58 -8.98
C SER A 191 -21.93 -3.65 -10.26
N ALA A 192 -20.80 -4.35 -10.25
CA ALA A 192 -19.98 -4.60 -11.43
C ALA A 192 -20.70 -5.52 -12.44
N ALA A 193 -21.40 -6.54 -11.97
CA ALA A 193 -22.14 -7.47 -12.84
C ALA A 193 -23.24 -6.77 -13.65
N LYS A 194 -23.88 -5.70 -13.12
CA LYS A 194 -24.90 -4.90 -13.83
C LYS A 194 -24.37 -4.27 -15.12
N ILE A 195 -23.08 -3.99 -15.19
CA ILE A 195 -22.42 -3.40 -16.36
C ILE A 195 -21.66 -4.42 -17.22
N GLY A 196 -21.89 -5.73 -16.97
CA GLY A 196 -21.21 -6.81 -17.68
C GLY A 196 -19.71 -6.89 -17.35
N LEU A 197 -19.28 -6.46 -16.16
CA LEU A 197 -17.93 -6.62 -15.65
C LEU A 197 -17.93 -7.70 -14.54
N GLN A 198 -17.24 -8.80 -14.77
CA GLN A 198 -17.07 -9.86 -13.79
C GLN A 198 -15.84 -9.56 -12.92
N ILE A 199 -16.03 -9.45 -11.60
CA ILE A 199 -14.91 -9.40 -10.67
C ILE A 199 -14.45 -10.84 -10.41
N VAL A 200 -13.30 -11.19 -10.97
CA VAL A 200 -12.72 -12.55 -10.85
C VAL A 200 -12.08 -12.74 -9.47
N GLN A 201 -11.47 -11.70 -8.93
CA GLN A 201 -10.89 -11.73 -7.59
C GLN A 201 -10.92 -10.35 -6.93
N PHE A 202 -11.05 -10.34 -5.60
CA PHE A 202 -10.70 -9.19 -4.77
C PHE A 202 -9.29 -9.39 -4.19
N ILE A 203 -8.49 -8.33 -4.19
CA ILE A 203 -7.18 -8.27 -3.54
C ILE A 203 -7.17 -7.12 -2.53
N ASN A 204 -6.52 -7.30 -1.39
CA ASN A 204 -6.38 -6.22 -0.41
C ASN A 204 -5.48 -5.10 -0.96
N GLU A 205 -5.87 -3.84 -0.77
CA GLU A 205 -5.12 -2.66 -1.23
C GLU A 205 -3.62 -2.71 -0.84
N PRO A 206 -3.24 -2.98 0.43
CA PRO A 206 -1.83 -3.04 0.80
C PRO A 206 -1.08 -4.22 0.16
N SER A 207 -1.72 -5.38 0.00
CA SER A 207 -1.10 -6.53 -0.68
C SER A 207 -0.86 -6.24 -2.16
N ALA A 208 -1.81 -5.58 -2.83
CA ALA A 208 -1.66 -5.18 -4.22
C ALA A 208 -0.53 -4.15 -4.40
N ALA A 209 -0.47 -3.13 -3.53
CA ALA A 209 0.58 -2.13 -3.58
C ALA A 209 1.98 -2.74 -3.37
N LEU A 210 2.10 -3.65 -2.39
CA LEU A 210 3.36 -4.34 -2.11
C LEU A 210 3.76 -5.29 -3.26
N LEU A 211 2.79 -5.97 -3.91
CA LEU A 211 3.04 -6.80 -5.08
C LEU A 211 3.62 -5.97 -6.25
N ALA A 212 3.03 -4.80 -6.52
CA ALA A 212 3.53 -3.90 -7.55
C ALA A 212 4.93 -3.37 -7.24
N HIS A 213 5.21 -3.06 -5.97
CA HIS A 213 6.53 -2.64 -5.54
C HIS A 213 7.55 -3.78 -5.70
N ALA A 214 7.26 -4.97 -5.18
CA ALA A 214 8.16 -6.12 -5.21
C ALA A 214 8.47 -6.62 -6.64
N GLU A 215 7.57 -6.44 -7.60
CA GLU A 215 7.82 -6.74 -9.02
C GLU A 215 8.90 -5.81 -9.62
N GLN A 216 8.91 -4.53 -9.24
CA GLN A 216 9.86 -3.54 -9.75
C GLN A 216 11.16 -3.49 -8.93
N PHE A 217 11.04 -3.64 -7.61
CA PHE A 217 12.11 -3.53 -6.62
C PHE A 217 12.06 -4.74 -5.68
N PRO A 218 12.53 -5.92 -6.13
CA PRO A 218 12.47 -7.15 -5.34
C PRO A 218 13.28 -7.04 -4.04
N PHE A 219 12.70 -7.52 -2.94
CA PHE A 219 13.42 -7.65 -1.68
C PHE A 219 14.44 -8.80 -1.76
N GLU A 220 15.71 -8.50 -1.46
CA GLU A 220 16.79 -9.50 -1.50
C GLU A 220 16.76 -10.45 -0.30
N LYS A 221 16.12 -10.05 0.77
CA LYS A 221 15.99 -10.77 2.06
C LYS A 221 14.54 -10.79 2.54
N ASP A 222 14.27 -11.61 3.53
CA ASP A 222 13.00 -11.57 4.27
C ASP A 222 12.91 -10.25 5.05
N VAL A 223 11.76 -9.56 4.93
CA VAL A 223 11.54 -8.21 5.49
C VAL A 223 10.17 -8.08 6.15
N ASN A 224 10.03 -7.14 7.06
CA ASN A 224 8.76 -6.63 7.54
C ASN A 224 8.51 -5.23 6.94
N VAL A 225 7.42 -5.08 6.23
CA VAL A 225 7.08 -3.83 5.53
C VAL A 225 5.78 -3.28 6.10
N VAL A 226 5.77 -2.00 6.45
CA VAL A 226 4.53 -1.27 6.67
C VAL A 226 4.08 -0.70 5.33
N VAL A 227 2.90 -1.07 4.87
CA VAL A 227 2.26 -0.39 3.73
C VAL A 227 1.28 0.61 4.28
N ALA A 228 1.53 1.90 4.05
CA ALA A 228 0.72 3.00 4.53
C ALA A 228 0.06 3.72 3.35
N ASP A 229 -1.28 3.59 3.25
CA ASP A 229 -2.09 4.25 2.25
C ASP A 229 -2.73 5.51 2.85
N PHE A 230 -2.23 6.65 2.44
CA PHE A 230 -2.74 7.95 2.86
C PHE A 230 -3.63 8.54 1.77
N GLY A 231 -4.91 8.19 1.86
CA GLY A 231 -5.96 8.61 0.93
C GLY A 231 -6.46 10.03 1.15
N GLY A 232 -7.53 10.40 0.42
CA GLY A 232 -8.09 11.75 0.53
C GLY A 232 -8.90 12.00 1.79
N ILE A 233 -9.67 11.00 2.26
CA ILE A 233 -10.59 11.14 3.41
C ILE A 233 -10.39 10.06 4.47
N ARG A 234 -9.50 9.11 4.24
CA ARG A 234 -9.15 8.03 5.18
C ARG A 234 -7.70 7.62 4.98
N SER A 235 -7.14 7.02 6.00
CA SER A 235 -5.83 6.38 5.97
C SER A 235 -5.97 4.92 6.37
N ASP A 236 -5.24 4.08 5.67
CA ASP A 236 -5.19 2.64 5.91
C ASP A 236 -3.73 2.21 6.01
N ALA A 237 -3.42 1.29 6.90
CA ALA A 237 -2.08 0.73 6.98
C ALA A 237 -2.12 -0.77 7.30
N ALA A 238 -1.11 -1.48 6.83
CA ALA A 238 -0.89 -2.88 7.14
C ALA A 238 0.59 -3.15 7.40
N VAL A 239 0.89 -3.96 8.40
CA VAL A 239 2.21 -4.56 8.57
C VAL A 239 2.21 -5.90 7.87
N ILE A 240 3.13 -6.10 6.94
CA ILE A 240 3.22 -7.29 6.10
C ILE A 240 4.61 -7.91 6.26
N ALA A 241 4.65 -9.17 6.69
CA ALA A 241 5.86 -9.97 6.65
C ALA A 241 6.04 -10.55 5.25
N VAL A 242 7.17 -10.28 4.63
CA VAL A 242 7.59 -10.88 3.36
C VAL A 242 8.59 -11.97 3.69
N ARG A 243 8.23 -13.22 3.45
CA ARG A 243 9.05 -14.39 3.74
C ARG A 243 9.15 -15.26 2.51
N ASN A 244 10.33 -15.32 1.91
CA ASN A 244 10.56 -16.09 0.68
C ASN A 244 9.53 -15.79 -0.42
N GLY A 245 9.14 -14.52 -0.56
CA GLY A 245 8.15 -14.06 -1.55
C GLY A 245 6.68 -14.25 -1.15
N ILE A 246 6.38 -14.82 0.01
CA ILE A 246 5.03 -14.95 0.55
C ILE A 246 4.72 -13.73 1.43
N PHE A 247 3.56 -13.11 1.22
CA PHE A 247 3.08 -11.95 1.97
C PHE A 247 2.09 -12.38 3.05
N THR A 248 2.42 -12.08 4.31
CA THR A 248 1.55 -12.35 5.46
C THR A 248 1.20 -11.05 6.15
N ILE A 249 -0.08 -10.69 6.20
CA ILE A 249 -0.55 -9.50 6.92
C ILE A 249 -0.56 -9.82 8.43
N LEU A 250 0.26 -9.12 9.21
CA LEU A 250 0.38 -9.29 10.66
C LEU A 250 -0.64 -8.44 11.40
N ALA A 251 -0.82 -7.19 10.97
CA ALA A 251 -1.80 -6.27 11.53
C ALA A 251 -2.30 -5.28 10.49
N THR A 252 -3.48 -4.72 10.74
CA THR A 252 -4.06 -3.62 9.94
C THR A 252 -4.61 -2.54 10.84
N ALA A 253 -4.53 -1.29 10.38
CA ALA A 253 -5.15 -0.14 11.04
C ALA A 253 -5.92 0.70 10.01
N HIS A 254 -6.98 1.36 10.45
CA HIS A 254 -7.85 2.18 9.62
C HIS A 254 -8.24 3.42 10.40
N ASP A 255 -7.99 4.60 9.83
CA ASP A 255 -8.51 5.87 10.31
C ASP A 255 -9.39 6.49 9.23
N LEU A 256 -10.71 6.45 9.47
CA LEU A 256 -11.71 6.96 8.55
C LEU A 256 -11.84 8.49 8.60
N SER A 257 -11.08 9.16 9.46
CA SER A 257 -11.13 10.62 9.67
C SER A 257 -9.82 11.33 9.31
N LEU A 258 -8.74 10.58 9.06
CA LEU A 258 -7.43 11.11 8.72
C LEU A 258 -7.16 10.95 7.22
N GLY A 259 -6.92 12.04 6.51
CA GLY A 259 -6.63 12.01 5.07
C GLY A 259 -6.22 13.37 4.52
N GLY A 260 -6.08 13.46 3.21
CA GLY A 260 -5.69 14.69 2.52
C GLY A 260 -6.65 15.85 2.70
N ASP A 261 -7.93 15.57 3.02
CA ASP A 261 -8.95 16.58 3.30
C ASP A 261 -8.67 17.36 4.58
N ASN A 262 -7.99 16.74 5.57
CA ASN A 262 -7.54 17.43 6.78
C ASN A 262 -6.46 18.46 6.43
N LEU A 263 -5.52 18.13 5.55
CA LEU A 263 -4.51 19.08 5.06
C LEU A 263 -5.14 20.22 4.25
N ASP A 264 -6.15 19.92 3.43
CA ASP A 264 -6.91 20.94 2.69
C ASP A 264 -7.64 21.87 3.66
N THR A 265 -8.21 21.33 4.74
CA THR A 265 -8.93 22.10 5.76
C THR A 265 -8.00 23.10 6.47
N GLU A 266 -6.78 22.70 6.83
CA GLU A 266 -5.79 23.61 7.42
C GLU A 266 -5.45 24.79 6.46
N LEU A 267 -5.30 24.51 5.17
CA LEU A 267 -5.09 25.56 4.16
C LEU A 267 -6.32 26.46 3.99
N VAL A 268 -7.52 25.90 4.00
CA VAL A 268 -8.79 26.66 3.93
C VAL A 268 -8.86 27.63 5.12
N GLU A 269 -8.60 27.16 6.34
CA GLU A 269 -8.65 27.98 7.54
C GLU A 269 -7.56 29.07 7.54
N TYR A 270 -6.35 28.75 7.06
CA TYR A 270 -5.28 29.70 6.88
C TYR A 270 -5.69 30.82 5.91
N PHE A 271 -6.11 30.48 4.70
CA PHE A 271 -6.49 31.47 3.68
C PHE A 271 -7.75 32.27 4.06
N ALA A 272 -8.73 31.62 4.68
CA ALA A 272 -9.93 32.30 5.16
C ALA A 272 -9.59 33.33 6.24
N SER A 273 -8.65 33.02 7.12
CA SER A 273 -8.17 33.93 8.18
C SER A 273 -7.40 35.12 7.59
N GLU A 274 -6.52 34.87 6.62
CA GLU A 274 -5.77 35.93 5.93
C GLU A 274 -6.72 36.84 5.13
N PHE A 275 -7.70 36.27 4.41
CA PHE A 275 -8.72 37.02 3.70
C PHE A 275 -9.52 37.92 4.65
N GLN A 276 -9.99 37.34 5.79
CA GLN A 276 -10.77 38.09 6.78
C GLN A 276 -9.99 39.25 7.40
N LYS A 277 -8.70 39.05 7.70
CA LYS A 277 -7.82 40.14 8.19
C LYS A 277 -7.69 41.27 7.18
N LYS A 278 -7.55 40.95 5.88
CA LYS A 278 -7.29 41.89 4.81
C LYS A 278 -8.54 42.70 4.40
N TYR A 279 -9.66 42.01 4.27
CA TYR A 279 -10.88 42.59 3.66
C TYR A 279 -12.03 42.80 4.65
N GLN A 280 -11.88 42.40 5.93
CA GLN A 280 -12.95 42.42 6.96
C GLN A 280 -14.20 41.63 6.56
N ALA A 281 -14.12 40.76 5.54
CA ALA A 281 -15.17 39.87 5.04
C ALA A 281 -14.85 38.42 5.41
N ASN A 282 -15.87 37.63 5.77
CA ASN A 282 -15.66 36.26 6.24
C ASN A 282 -16.17 35.23 5.22
N PRO A 283 -15.28 34.55 4.47
CA PRO A 283 -15.67 33.60 3.44
C PRO A 283 -16.32 32.33 4.02
N ARG A 284 -16.15 32.04 5.33
CA ARG A 284 -16.74 30.87 6.00
C ARG A 284 -18.27 30.96 6.12
N LYS A 285 -18.85 32.16 5.99
CA LYS A 285 -20.30 32.37 6.08
C LYS A 285 -21.07 31.94 4.81
N ASN A 286 -20.37 31.64 3.73
CA ASN A 286 -20.97 31.31 2.44
C ASN A 286 -20.44 29.97 1.93
N ALA A 287 -21.33 29.00 1.72
CA ALA A 287 -20.97 27.66 1.24
C ALA A 287 -20.22 27.67 -0.11
N ARG A 288 -20.59 28.59 -1.02
CA ARG A 288 -19.92 28.73 -2.32
C ARG A 288 -18.50 29.28 -2.15
N SER A 289 -18.29 30.21 -1.23
CA SER A 289 -16.96 30.75 -0.89
C SER A 289 -16.06 29.65 -0.31
N LEU A 290 -16.60 28.85 0.62
CA LEU A 290 -15.88 27.70 1.18
C LEU A 290 -15.54 26.66 0.10
N ALA A 291 -16.47 26.35 -0.82
CA ALA A 291 -16.22 25.42 -1.92
C ALA A 291 -15.11 25.93 -2.85
N LYS A 292 -15.10 27.25 -3.16
CA LYS A 292 -14.02 27.88 -3.93
C LYS A 292 -12.68 27.76 -3.21
N LEU A 293 -12.64 28.07 -1.90
CA LEU A 293 -11.42 27.96 -1.08
C LEU A 293 -10.93 26.52 -1.04
N LYS A 294 -11.81 25.55 -0.78
CA LYS A 294 -11.46 24.13 -0.70
C LYS A 294 -10.86 23.60 -2.01
N ALA A 295 -11.50 23.91 -3.14
CA ALA A 295 -11.00 23.51 -4.46
C ALA A 295 -9.60 24.08 -4.74
N ASN A 296 -9.39 25.38 -4.45
CA ASN A 296 -8.09 26.03 -4.66
C ASN A 296 -7.04 25.59 -3.63
N SER A 297 -7.42 25.32 -2.39
CA SER A 297 -6.52 24.77 -1.36
C SER A 297 -6.00 23.39 -1.74
N SER A 298 -6.86 22.53 -2.29
CA SER A 298 -6.43 21.22 -2.79
C SER A 298 -5.43 21.32 -3.95
N ILE A 299 -5.64 22.27 -4.88
CA ILE A 299 -4.68 22.56 -5.95
C ILE A 299 -3.37 23.11 -5.37
N THR A 300 -3.45 24.03 -4.42
CA THR A 300 -2.29 24.60 -3.72
C THR A 300 -1.46 23.53 -3.02
N LYS A 301 -2.11 22.62 -2.28
CA LYS A 301 -1.46 21.45 -1.64
C LYS A 301 -0.69 20.60 -2.64
N LYS A 302 -1.34 20.23 -3.75
CA LYS A 302 -0.71 19.44 -4.82
C LYS A 302 0.47 20.18 -5.47
N THR A 303 0.35 21.49 -5.67
CA THR A 303 1.45 22.33 -6.18
C THR A 303 2.64 22.33 -5.23
N LEU A 304 2.39 22.48 -3.92
CA LEU A 304 3.43 22.49 -2.90
C LEU A 304 4.13 21.14 -2.70
N SER A 305 3.56 20.05 -3.17
CA SER A 305 4.27 18.75 -3.20
C SER A 305 5.46 18.78 -4.16
N ASN A 306 5.37 19.54 -5.26
CA ASN A 306 6.42 19.61 -6.30
C ASN A 306 7.18 20.95 -6.32
N ALA A 307 6.55 22.04 -5.87
CA ALA A 307 7.12 23.38 -5.87
C ALA A 307 7.36 23.90 -4.45
N THR A 308 8.29 24.82 -4.28
CA THR A 308 8.60 25.48 -2.99
C THR A 308 7.61 26.58 -2.62
N SER A 309 6.80 27.05 -3.59
CA SER A 309 5.76 28.06 -3.38
C SER A 309 4.59 27.83 -4.33
N ALA A 310 3.42 28.30 -3.94
CA ALA A 310 2.20 28.27 -4.74
C ALA A 310 1.44 29.59 -4.56
N THR A 311 0.71 29.99 -5.62
CA THR A 311 -0.19 31.13 -5.60
C THR A 311 -1.63 30.66 -5.64
N ILE A 312 -2.51 31.32 -4.88
CA ILE A 312 -3.95 31.14 -4.93
C ILE A 312 -4.58 32.39 -5.51
N SER A 313 -5.51 32.21 -6.46
CA SER A 313 -6.25 33.31 -7.10
C SER A 313 -7.70 32.89 -7.23
N ILE A 314 -8.58 33.62 -6.55
CA ILE A 314 -10.02 33.33 -6.53
C ILE A 314 -10.80 34.61 -6.77
N ASP A 315 -11.49 34.65 -7.91
CA ASP A 315 -12.35 35.80 -8.27
C ASP A 315 -13.60 35.81 -7.40
N SER A 316 -13.96 37.00 -6.89
CA SER A 316 -15.15 37.24 -6.06
C SER A 316 -15.32 36.15 -5.00
N LEU A 317 -14.34 36.04 -4.09
CA LEU A 317 -14.35 35.02 -3.04
C LEU A 317 -15.48 35.27 -2.04
N ALA A 318 -15.56 36.47 -1.46
CA ALA A 318 -16.65 36.87 -0.57
C ALA A 318 -16.89 38.39 -0.67
N ASP A 319 -18.13 38.82 -0.51
CA ASP A 319 -18.57 40.22 -0.52
C ASP A 319 -18.05 41.03 -1.74
N GLY A 320 -17.86 40.34 -2.90
CA GLY A 320 -17.37 40.94 -4.14
C GLY A 320 -15.84 41.13 -4.20
N PHE A 321 -15.08 40.78 -3.17
CA PHE A 321 -13.62 40.88 -3.16
C PHE A 321 -12.95 39.67 -3.81
N ASP A 322 -11.99 39.94 -4.69
CA ASP A 322 -11.07 38.93 -5.21
C ASP A 322 -9.99 38.62 -4.17
N TYR A 323 -9.49 37.39 -4.21
CA TYR A 323 -8.43 36.95 -3.33
C TYR A 323 -7.22 36.46 -4.10
N HIS A 324 -6.09 37.13 -3.88
CA HIS A 324 -4.79 36.75 -4.41
C HIS A 324 -3.80 36.68 -3.26
N ALA A 325 -3.16 35.53 -3.10
CA ALA A 325 -2.15 35.29 -2.08
C ALA A 325 -1.12 34.28 -2.57
N SER A 326 0.00 34.21 -1.87
CA SER A 326 1.02 33.18 -2.06
C SER A 326 1.35 32.52 -0.74
N ILE A 327 1.71 31.26 -0.79
CA ILE A 327 2.19 30.49 0.35
C ILE A 327 3.41 29.68 -0.08
N ASN A 328 4.43 29.62 0.77
CA ASN A 328 5.55 28.72 0.56
C ASN A 328 5.34 27.38 1.30
N ARG A 329 6.10 26.34 0.89
CA ARG A 329 6.02 25.00 1.47
C ARG A 329 6.25 25.00 2.98
N MET A 330 7.26 25.71 3.47
CA MET A 330 7.57 25.79 4.90
C MET A 330 6.38 26.32 5.71
N ARG A 331 5.70 27.38 5.21
CA ARG A 331 4.52 27.93 5.88
C ARG A 331 3.35 26.96 5.89
N TYR A 332 3.14 26.23 4.78
CA TYR A 332 2.13 25.18 4.70
C TYR A 332 2.42 24.05 5.71
N GLU A 333 3.66 23.57 5.75
CA GLU A 333 4.09 22.51 6.66
C GLU A 333 3.91 22.91 8.13
N LEU A 334 4.19 24.17 8.46
CA LEU A 334 3.95 24.71 9.81
C LEU A 334 2.46 24.78 10.15
N VAL A 335 1.62 25.24 9.22
CA VAL A 335 0.17 25.36 9.41
C VAL A 335 -0.46 23.98 9.61
N ALA A 336 -0.06 22.98 8.83
CA ALA A 336 -0.60 21.61 8.86
C ALA A 336 0.20 20.64 9.75
N ASN A 337 1.15 21.14 10.58
CA ASN A 337 2.07 20.29 11.34
C ASN A 337 1.37 19.26 12.23
N LYS A 338 0.24 19.62 12.85
CA LYS A 338 -0.54 18.69 13.69
C LYS A 338 -1.07 17.51 12.88
N VAL A 339 -1.53 17.77 11.65
CA VAL A 339 -2.06 16.71 10.76
C VAL A 339 -0.91 15.82 10.31
N PHE A 340 0.26 16.37 9.99
CA PHE A 340 1.43 15.55 9.65
C PHE A 340 1.88 14.65 10.80
N ALA A 341 1.84 15.15 12.05
CA ALA A 341 2.13 14.32 13.22
C ALA A 341 1.13 13.17 13.40
N GLN A 342 -0.14 13.38 13.07
CA GLN A 342 -1.16 12.32 13.13
C GLN A 342 -0.86 11.18 12.14
N PHE A 343 -0.35 11.47 10.93
CA PHE A 343 0.06 10.44 9.98
C PHE A 343 1.21 9.59 10.52
N SER A 344 2.23 10.20 11.16
CA SER A 344 3.32 9.46 11.78
C SER A 344 2.82 8.58 12.93
N SER A 345 2.03 9.15 13.85
CA SER A 345 1.43 8.38 14.95
C SER A 345 0.52 7.25 14.48
N PHE A 346 -0.11 7.39 13.31
CA PHE A 346 -0.92 6.33 12.72
C PHE A 346 -0.03 5.14 12.27
N VAL A 347 1.15 5.41 11.69
CA VAL A 347 2.14 4.37 11.37
C VAL A 347 2.63 3.66 12.63
N ASP A 348 2.99 4.41 13.68
CA ASP A 348 3.41 3.82 14.96
C ASP A 348 2.32 2.92 15.55
N SER A 349 1.05 3.34 15.42
CA SER A 349 -0.09 2.57 15.95
C SER A 349 -0.27 1.20 15.27
N VAL A 350 -0.02 1.08 13.97
CA VAL A 350 -0.13 -0.21 13.27
C VAL A 350 1.06 -1.12 13.59
N ILE A 351 2.26 -0.57 13.79
CA ILE A 351 3.44 -1.32 14.23
C ILE A 351 3.18 -1.90 15.62
N ALA A 352 2.73 -1.09 16.56
CA ALA A 352 2.38 -1.53 17.91
C ALA A 352 1.26 -2.59 17.90
N LYS A 353 0.26 -2.46 17.00
CA LYS A 353 -0.81 -3.45 16.84
C LYS A 353 -0.32 -4.79 16.29
N ALA A 354 0.78 -4.79 15.54
CA ALA A 354 1.46 -6.01 15.10
C ALA A 354 2.29 -6.66 16.21
N GLU A 355 2.33 -6.07 17.41
CA GLU A 355 3.19 -6.50 18.53
C GLU A 355 4.68 -6.47 18.15
N LEU A 356 5.08 -5.55 17.25
CA LEU A 356 6.45 -5.35 16.80
C LEU A 356 7.01 -4.03 17.35
N ASP A 357 8.33 -4.01 17.49
CA ASP A 357 9.08 -2.77 17.72
C ASP A 357 9.38 -2.07 16.38
N PRO A 358 9.49 -0.73 16.32
CA PRO A 358 9.94 -0.03 15.12
C PRO A 358 11.26 -0.55 14.52
N LEU A 359 12.17 -1.09 15.35
CA LEU A 359 13.40 -1.77 14.90
C LEU A 359 13.16 -3.12 14.20
N ASP A 360 11.97 -3.68 14.28
CA ASP A 360 11.57 -4.87 13.55
C ASP A 360 11.09 -4.58 12.12
N ILE A 361 10.91 -3.32 11.80
CA ILE A 361 10.45 -2.86 10.49
C ILE A 361 11.68 -2.58 9.61
N ASP A 362 11.67 -3.12 8.40
CA ASP A 362 12.73 -2.89 7.40
C ASP A 362 12.37 -1.74 6.46
N ALA A 363 11.08 -1.55 6.14
CA ALA A 363 10.65 -0.50 5.23
C ALA A 363 9.21 -0.02 5.48
N VAL A 364 8.93 1.23 5.09
CA VAL A 364 7.57 1.79 5.00
C VAL A 364 7.28 2.14 3.56
N LEU A 365 6.36 1.42 2.91
CA LEU A 365 5.89 1.71 1.56
C LEU A 365 4.72 2.70 1.61
N LEU A 366 4.92 3.87 1.03
CA LEU A 366 3.92 4.93 0.99
C LEU A 366 3.05 4.82 -0.26
N THR A 367 1.73 4.77 -0.07
CA THR A 367 0.73 4.76 -1.13
C THR A 367 -0.31 5.86 -0.90
N GLY A 368 -1.15 6.12 -1.93
CA GLY A 368 -2.16 7.17 -1.85
C GLY A 368 -1.65 8.59 -2.14
N GLY A 369 -2.59 9.50 -2.35
CA GLY A 369 -2.28 10.85 -2.86
C GLY A 369 -1.55 11.78 -1.90
N VAL A 370 -1.65 11.57 -0.58
CA VAL A 370 -0.94 12.35 0.44
C VAL A 370 0.55 12.05 0.43
N SER A 371 0.93 10.85 0.02
CA SER A 371 2.32 10.37 -0.06
C SER A 371 3.23 11.20 -0.96
N PHE A 372 2.66 12.03 -1.85
CA PHE A 372 3.45 13.00 -2.62
C PHE A 372 3.99 14.16 -1.79
N THR A 373 3.51 14.37 -0.56
CA THR A 373 3.93 15.50 0.29
C THR A 373 5.27 15.21 0.97
N PRO A 374 6.36 15.98 0.67
CA PRO A 374 7.69 15.68 1.19
C PRO A 374 7.77 15.65 2.73
N LYS A 375 7.00 16.51 3.40
CA LYS A 375 6.97 16.58 4.88
C LYS A 375 6.56 15.25 5.52
N LEU A 376 5.71 14.46 4.85
CA LEU A 376 5.31 13.15 5.35
C LEU A 376 6.51 12.20 5.43
N THR A 377 7.30 12.11 4.35
CA THR A 377 8.52 11.30 4.32
C THR A 377 9.51 11.74 5.40
N THR A 378 9.79 13.06 5.47
CA THR A 378 10.73 13.61 6.46
C THR A 378 10.26 13.35 7.91
N ASN A 379 8.95 13.44 8.18
CA ASN A 379 8.45 13.15 9.53
C ASN A 379 8.62 11.66 9.88
N LEU A 380 8.38 10.75 8.95
CA LEU A 380 8.58 9.31 9.17
C LEU A 380 10.06 8.97 9.35
N GLU A 381 10.95 9.57 8.57
CA GLU A 381 12.41 9.45 8.74
C GLU A 381 12.89 9.94 10.12
N TYR A 382 12.19 10.94 10.69
CA TYR A 382 12.51 11.46 12.02
C TYR A 382 11.95 10.60 13.16
N THR A 383 10.76 9.99 12.97
CA THR A 383 10.07 9.24 14.03
C THR A 383 10.48 7.76 14.07
N LEU A 384 10.93 7.20 12.96
CA LEU A 384 11.33 5.80 12.85
C LEU A 384 12.87 5.66 12.93
N PRO A 385 13.38 4.48 13.31
CA PRO A 385 14.82 4.22 13.29
C PRO A 385 15.46 4.44 11.92
N GLU A 386 16.72 4.89 11.86
CA GLU A 386 17.47 5.10 10.60
C GLU A 386 17.59 3.83 9.73
N SER A 387 17.43 2.65 10.33
CA SER A 387 17.43 1.37 9.62
C SER A 387 16.19 1.15 8.76
N VAL A 388 15.12 1.91 8.97
CA VAL A 388 13.85 1.78 8.25
C VAL A 388 13.88 2.59 6.97
N GLU A 389 13.77 1.92 5.83
CA GLU A 389 13.73 2.61 4.53
C GLU A 389 12.32 3.16 4.24
N ILE A 390 12.20 4.47 3.98
CA ILE A 390 10.92 5.08 3.57
C ILE A 390 10.81 5.05 2.04
N LEU A 391 9.96 4.17 1.54
CA LEU A 391 9.71 3.92 0.12
C LEU A 391 8.61 4.85 -0.40
N GLY A 392 8.93 6.13 -0.53
CA GLY A 392 8.06 7.18 -1.05
C GLY A 392 8.48 7.66 -2.45
N PRO A 393 7.77 8.63 -3.06
CA PRO A 393 8.01 9.08 -4.44
C PRO A 393 9.39 9.66 -4.72
N GLN A 394 10.13 10.10 -3.70
CA GLN A 394 11.48 10.62 -3.82
C GLN A 394 12.57 9.55 -3.64
N ASN A 395 12.21 8.36 -3.19
CA ASN A 395 13.14 7.25 -3.05
C ASN A 395 13.38 6.57 -4.41
N LYS A 396 14.64 6.43 -4.81
CA LYS A 396 15.03 5.78 -6.08
C LYS A 396 14.66 4.28 -6.14
N ASN A 397 14.45 3.65 -4.98
CA ASN A 397 14.05 2.24 -4.85
C ASN A 397 12.53 2.09 -4.74
N ALA A 398 11.76 3.12 -5.05
CA ALA A 398 10.30 3.09 -5.00
C ALA A 398 9.68 3.68 -6.27
N SER A 399 8.40 3.39 -6.49
CA SER A 399 7.63 3.99 -7.57
C SER A 399 7.46 5.49 -7.36
N ASN A 400 7.62 6.24 -8.43
CA ASN A 400 7.37 7.69 -8.43
C ASN A 400 5.89 8.06 -8.28
N ASN A 401 4.98 7.09 -8.44
CA ASN A 401 3.54 7.35 -8.39
C ASN A 401 2.81 6.41 -7.42
N PRO A 402 2.68 6.81 -6.14
CA PRO A 402 2.00 6.03 -5.12
C PRO A 402 0.51 5.78 -5.40
N ASN A 403 -0.15 6.59 -6.25
CA ASN A 403 -1.54 6.38 -6.63
C ASN A 403 -1.75 5.20 -7.58
N GLU A 404 -0.70 4.75 -8.26
CA GLU A 404 -0.78 3.71 -9.29
C GLU A 404 -0.46 2.31 -8.76
N LEU A 405 0.19 2.21 -7.59
CA LEU A 405 0.70 0.95 -7.04
C LEU A 405 -0.40 -0.11 -6.88
N ALA A 406 -1.51 0.23 -6.24
CA ALA A 406 -2.56 -0.74 -5.97
C ALA A 406 -3.25 -1.24 -7.26
N ALA A 407 -3.47 -0.37 -8.26
CA ALA A 407 -4.01 -0.78 -9.56
C ALA A 407 -3.02 -1.66 -10.33
N SER A 408 -1.74 -1.29 -10.29
CA SER A 408 -0.66 -2.08 -10.90
C SER A 408 -0.57 -3.47 -10.28
N GLY A 409 -0.65 -3.57 -8.95
CA GLY A 409 -0.66 -4.86 -8.26
C GLY A 409 -1.90 -5.69 -8.57
N ALA A 410 -3.07 -5.07 -8.73
CA ALA A 410 -4.27 -5.77 -9.17
C ALA A 410 -4.13 -6.32 -10.61
N ALA A 411 -3.46 -5.59 -11.50
CA ALA A 411 -3.17 -6.06 -12.85
C ALA A 411 -2.14 -7.22 -12.85
N LEU A 412 -1.12 -7.14 -11.98
CA LEU A 412 -0.17 -8.24 -11.77
C LEU A 412 -0.88 -9.48 -11.23
N GLN A 413 -1.78 -9.32 -10.27
CA GLN A 413 -2.60 -10.41 -9.75
C GLN A 413 -3.48 -11.02 -10.85
N ALA A 414 -4.06 -10.20 -11.73
CA ALA A 414 -4.81 -10.68 -12.89
C ALA A 414 -3.93 -11.54 -13.81
N ARG A 415 -2.66 -11.17 -14.03
CA ARG A 415 -1.69 -11.98 -14.77
C ARG A 415 -1.44 -13.32 -14.10
N LEU A 416 -1.19 -13.32 -12.79
CA LEU A 416 -0.92 -14.55 -12.03
C LEU A 416 -2.08 -15.55 -12.12
N ILE A 417 -3.32 -15.08 -11.97
CA ILE A 417 -4.49 -15.95 -12.02
C ILE A 417 -4.87 -16.40 -13.44
N SER A 418 -4.43 -15.68 -14.48
CA SER A 418 -4.70 -16.05 -15.87
C SER A 418 -3.95 -17.31 -16.32
N ASP A 419 -2.87 -17.66 -15.62
CA ASP A 419 -2.06 -18.84 -15.89
C ASP A 419 -2.62 -20.10 -15.21
N TYR A 420 -3.63 -19.96 -14.32
CA TYR A 420 -4.27 -21.07 -13.64
C TYR A 420 -5.35 -21.73 -14.51
N ASP A 421 -5.49 -23.03 -14.39
CA ASP A 421 -6.67 -23.71 -14.90
C ASP A 421 -7.89 -23.46 -13.99
N ALA A 422 -9.08 -23.94 -14.41
CA ALA A 422 -10.32 -23.66 -13.69
C ALA A 422 -10.35 -24.24 -12.26
N ASP A 423 -9.70 -25.37 -12.04
CA ASP A 423 -9.67 -26.06 -10.75
C ASP A 423 -8.66 -25.36 -9.83
N GLU A 424 -7.47 -25.01 -10.34
CA GLU A 424 -6.45 -24.23 -9.66
C GLU A 424 -6.99 -22.83 -9.28
N LEU A 425 -7.71 -22.18 -10.20
CA LEU A 425 -8.34 -20.89 -9.93
C LEU A 425 -9.40 -21.00 -8.84
N ALA A 426 -10.24 -22.03 -8.86
CA ALA A 426 -11.25 -22.25 -7.84
C ALA A 426 -10.62 -22.49 -6.46
N GLU A 427 -9.49 -23.21 -6.40
CA GLU A 427 -8.74 -23.42 -5.18
C GLU A 427 -8.06 -22.13 -4.69
N ALA A 428 -7.40 -21.38 -5.58
CA ALA A 428 -6.73 -20.12 -5.26
C ALA A 428 -7.69 -19.00 -4.80
N LEU A 429 -8.95 -19.06 -5.23
CA LEU A 429 -9.99 -18.10 -4.84
C LEU A 429 -10.73 -18.46 -3.55
N GLN A 430 -10.43 -19.63 -2.95
CA GLN A 430 -11.05 -19.99 -1.68
C GLN A 430 -10.55 -19.12 -0.53
N PRO A 431 -11.44 -18.64 0.36
CA PRO A 431 -11.06 -17.79 1.50
C PRO A 431 -10.26 -18.52 2.58
N VAL A 432 -9.88 -19.77 2.35
CA VAL A 432 -9.28 -20.70 3.32
C VAL A 432 -7.84 -20.34 3.71
N ILE A 433 -7.19 -19.42 2.98
CA ILE A 433 -5.76 -19.11 3.18
C ILE A 433 -5.50 -18.18 4.38
N VAL A 434 -6.53 -17.85 5.17
CA VAL A 434 -6.41 -16.98 6.35
C VAL A 434 -5.63 -17.64 7.51
N ASN A 435 -5.42 -18.95 7.47
CA ASN A 435 -4.75 -19.70 8.54
C ASN A 435 -3.59 -20.58 8.04
N THR A 436 -2.77 -20.07 7.13
CA THR A 436 -1.54 -20.77 6.76
C THR A 436 -0.68 -20.94 8.00
N PRO A 437 -0.29 -22.17 8.36
CA PRO A 437 0.56 -22.40 9.52
C PRO A 437 1.92 -21.71 9.31
N HIS A 438 2.44 -21.09 10.36
CA HIS A 438 3.67 -20.30 10.32
C HIS A 438 4.53 -20.55 11.56
N LEU A 439 5.81 -20.23 11.44
CA LEU A 439 6.76 -20.33 12.54
C LEU A 439 6.46 -19.26 13.60
N LYS A 440 6.37 -19.67 14.85
CA LYS A 440 6.24 -18.75 15.99
C LYS A 440 7.57 -18.12 16.40
N LYS A 441 8.68 -18.82 16.15
CA LYS A 441 10.05 -18.40 16.48
C LYS A 441 10.96 -18.60 15.28
N ALA A 442 12.04 -17.84 15.23
CA ALA A 442 13.05 -18.02 14.22
C ALA A 442 13.77 -19.37 14.39
N ILE A 443 14.15 -19.99 13.28
CA ILE A 443 15.02 -21.17 13.25
C ILE A 443 16.33 -20.77 12.57
N GLY A 444 17.45 -21.11 13.20
CA GLY A 444 18.74 -20.67 12.71
C GLY A 444 19.90 -21.54 13.22
N LEU A 445 21.08 -21.02 13.02
CA LEU A 445 22.34 -21.66 13.35
C LEU A 445 23.04 -20.96 14.52
N ILE A 446 23.81 -21.73 15.26
CA ILE A 446 24.75 -21.15 16.24
C ILE A 446 26.06 -20.83 15.54
N GLY A 447 26.56 -19.61 15.72
CA GLY A 447 27.90 -19.20 15.27
C GLY A 447 29.02 -19.68 16.19
N ALA A 448 30.27 -19.43 15.79
CA ALA A 448 31.46 -19.91 16.51
C ALA A 448 31.63 -19.30 17.92
N ARG A 449 31.02 -18.16 18.19
CA ARG A 449 31.06 -17.46 19.48
C ARG A 449 29.81 -17.70 20.32
N GLY A 450 28.89 -18.57 19.86
CA GLY A 450 27.62 -18.83 20.53
C GLY A 450 26.47 -17.90 20.12
N GLU A 451 26.70 -17.00 19.17
CA GLU A 451 25.68 -16.10 18.62
C GLU A 451 24.66 -16.88 17.79
N PHE A 452 23.40 -16.45 17.86
CA PHE A 452 22.32 -17.01 17.04
C PHE A 452 22.19 -16.25 15.70
N HIS A 453 22.24 -17.00 14.60
CA HIS A 453 22.05 -16.50 13.25
C HIS A 453 20.74 -17.04 12.69
N PRO A 454 19.68 -16.25 12.62
CA PRO A 454 18.40 -16.70 12.08
C PRO A 454 18.51 -17.00 10.58
N VAL A 455 17.92 -18.11 10.15
CA VAL A 455 17.83 -18.53 8.75
C VAL A 455 16.39 -18.47 8.27
N LEU A 456 15.45 -19.03 9.03
CA LEU A 456 14.02 -18.87 8.85
C LEU A 456 13.53 -17.96 9.97
N LEU A 457 12.99 -16.80 9.61
CA LEU A 457 12.47 -15.83 10.58
C LEU A 457 11.13 -16.31 11.16
N ALA A 458 10.73 -15.75 12.28
CA ALA A 458 9.36 -15.83 12.74
C ALA A 458 8.39 -15.38 11.65
N GLU A 459 7.16 -15.81 11.72
CA GLU A 459 6.10 -15.53 10.72
C GLU A 459 6.36 -16.12 9.31
N THR A 460 7.38 -16.98 9.14
CA THR A 460 7.57 -17.73 7.91
C THR A 460 6.50 -18.81 7.78
N SER A 461 5.68 -18.71 6.75
CA SER A 461 4.65 -19.70 6.42
C SER A 461 5.27 -21.00 5.91
N PHE A 462 4.66 -22.14 6.20
CA PHE A 462 5.10 -23.41 5.67
C PHE A 462 3.98 -24.12 4.88
N PRO A 463 4.34 -24.96 3.86
CA PRO A 463 5.67 -25.52 3.60
C PRO A 463 6.67 -24.49 3.05
N VAL A 464 7.92 -24.59 3.48
CA VAL A 464 9.00 -23.69 3.06
C VAL A 464 10.33 -24.45 2.93
N GLN A 465 11.15 -24.03 1.96
CA GLN A 465 12.53 -24.48 1.80
C GLN A 465 13.46 -23.27 1.68
N LYS A 466 14.48 -23.22 2.51
CA LYS A 466 15.53 -22.18 2.44
C LYS A 466 16.91 -22.82 2.44
N LYS A 467 17.81 -22.25 1.64
CA LYS A 467 19.15 -22.76 1.40
C LYS A 467 20.18 -21.73 1.85
N LEU A 468 21.17 -22.21 2.61
CA LEU A 468 22.31 -21.41 3.03
C LEU A 468 23.59 -22.09 2.55
N THR A 469 24.57 -21.31 2.03
CA THR A 469 25.85 -21.85 1.56
C THR A 469 27.00 -21.24 2.35
N LEU A 470 27.73 -22.08 3.07
CA LEU A 470 28.92 -21.73 3.83
C LEU A 470 30.18 -22.12 3.04
N LYS A 471 30.66 -21.23 2.16
CA LYS A 471 31.80 -21.48 1.27
C LYS A 471 33.14 -21.68 1.99
N GLN A 472 33.27 -21.14 3.19
CA GLN A 472 34.53 -21.17 3.98
C GLN A 472 34.60 -22.33 4.96
N ALA A 473 33.57 -23.18 5.10
CA ALA A 473 33.57 -24.34 5.95
C ALA A 473 34.61 -25.37 5.50
N LYS A 474 35.59 -25.69 6.34
CA LYS A 474 36.66 -26.65 6.03
C LYS A 474 36.94 -27.57 7.22
N GLY A 475 37.24 -28.84 6.93
CA GLY A 475 37.53 -29.84 7.95
C GLY A 475 36.27 -30.47 8.55
N ASP A 476 36.37 -30.97 9.77
CA ASP A 476 35.20 -31.48 10.48
C ASP A 476 34.35 -30.32 10.96
N PHE A 477 33.08 -30.31 10.52
CA PHE A 477 32.17 -29.19 10.73
C PHE A 477 30.89 -29.66 11.43
N LEU A 478 30.59 -29.02 12.56
CA LEU A 478 29.39 -29.28 13.35
C LEU A 478 28.39 -28.16 13.15
N ILE A 479 27.15 -28.52 12.85
CA ILE A 479 26.05 -27.61 12.57
C ILE A 479 25.02 -27.76 13.68
N GLY A 480 24.92 -26.78 14.57
CA GLY A 480 23.86 -26.71 15.57
C GLY A 480 22.68 -25.90 15.05
N VAL A 481 21.51 -26.52 15.03
CA VAL A 481 20.24 -25.87 14.64
C VAL A 481 19.44 -25.59 15.90
N TYR A 482 18.99 -24.35 16.04
CA TYR A 482 18.30 -23.87 17.23
C TYR A 482 17.03 -23.09 16.82
N GLU A 483 16.06 -23.06 17.74
CA GLU A 483 15.11 -21.97 17.80
C GLU A 483 15.79 -20.76 18.43
N GLY A 484 15.33 -19.57 18.07
CA GLY A 484 15.78 -18.34 18.70
C GLY A 484 14.69 -17.28 18.64
N ASP A 485 14.87 -16.27 19.45
CA ASP A 485 14.00 -15.13 19.52
C ASP A 485 14.85 -13.86 19.44
N HIS A 486 14.23 -12.70 19.39
CA HIS A 486 14.95 -11.45 19.47
C HIS A 486 14.35 -10.57 20.56
N HIS A 487 15.12 -9.62 21.04
CA HIS A 487 14.70 -8.58 21.97
C HIS A 487 15.44 -7.28 21.65
N ILE A 488 14.88 -6.18 22.08
CA ILE A 488 15.49 -4.86 21.95
C ILE A 488 16.22 -4.55 23.25
N GLU A 489 17.53 -4.30 23.18
CA GLU A 489 18.33 -3.82 24.28
C GLU A 489 18.47 -2.30 24.17
N GLU A 490 18.23 -1.60 25.28
CA GLU A 490 18.42 -0.16 25.39
C GLU A 490 19.73 0.11 26.12
N LYS A 491 20.66 0.80 25.46
CA LYS A 491 21.95 1.22 26.03
C LYS A 491 21.97 2.73 26.15
N THR A 492 22.07 3.21 27.37
CA THR A 492 22.32 4.61 27.63
C THR A 492 23.81 4.89 27.47
N LEU A 493 24.18 5.70 26.48
CA LEU A 493 25.55 6.17 26.31
C LEU A 493 25.77 7.36 27.25
N GLU A 494 26.75 7.24 28.15
CA GLU A 494 27.18 8.40 28.92
C GLU A 494 27.81 9.43 27.98
N PRO A 495 27.53 10.73 28.16
CA PRO A 495 28.13 11.77 27.34
C PRO A 495 29.67 11.68 27.41
N THR A 496 30.32 11.75 26.26
CA THR A 496 31.79 11.74 26.18
C THR A 496 32.34 12.93 26.97
N PRO A 497 33.30 12.71 27.90
CA PRO A 497 33.92 13.80 28.65
C PRO A 497 34.51 14.81 27.66
N LYS A 498 34.16 16.09 27.82
CA LYS A 498 34.78 17.17 27.06
C LYS A 498 36.29 17.16 27.29
N GLU A 499 37.09 17.15 26.23
CA GLU A 499 38.53 17.36 26.32
C GLU A 499 38.78 18.76 26.91
N GLU A 500 39.58 18.84 27.99
CA GLU A 500 39.87 20.06 28.77
C GLU A 500 40.68 21.16 28.02
N ASN A 501 40.70 21.15 26.67
CA ASN A 501 41.48 22.09 25.86
C ASN A 501 40.72 22.76 24.71
N ALA A 502 39.48 23.22 24.94
CA ALA A 502 38.84 24.14 23.99
C ALA A 502 38.86 25.56 24.61
N GLU A 503 39.57 26.46 23.95
CA GLU A 503 39.60 27.89 24.31
C GLU A 503 38.18 28.48 24.31
N GLU A 504 37.89 29.24 25.35
CA GLU A 504 36.65 29.97 25.56
C GLU A 504 36.45 31.00 24.44
N ASP A 505 35.61 30.71 23.45
CA ASP A 505 34.93 31.73 22.63
C ASP A 505 33.78 31.06 21.88
N ASP A 506 32.59 31.11 22.44
CA ASP A 506 31.29 31.45 21.83
C ASP A 506 30.14 31.01 22.76
N GLU A 507 29.36 32.01 23.18
CA GLU A 507 28.11 31.83 23.93
C GLU A 507 27.07 31.14 23.02
N SER A 508 27.01 29.79 23.04
CA SER A 508 25.83 29.04 22.69
C SER A 508 25.48 28.09 23.84
N GLU A 509 24.75 28.62 24.82
CA GLU A 509 24.06 27.90 25.88
C GLU A 509 22.96 27.00 25.27
N TRP A 510 23.29 25.88 24.65
CA TRP A 510 22.38 24.77 24.45
C TRP A 510 23.23 23.48 24.30
N SER A 511 23.79 23.00 25.40
CA SER A 511 24.24 21.63 25.46
C SER A 511 23.14 20.84 26.16
N ASP A 512 22.31 20.14 25.41
CA ASP A 512 21.46 19.09 25.94
C ASP A 512 22.36 17.95 26.37
N ASP A 513 22.76 17.95 27.65
CA ASP A 513 23.46 16.81 28.30
C ASP A 513 22.48 15.64 28.61
N GLU A 514 21.45 15.46 27.80
CA GLU A 514 20.60 14.26 27.92
C GLU A 514 21.36 13.05 27.39
N PRO A 515 21.46 11.97 28.18
CA PRO A 515 22.16 10.76 27.76
C PRO A 515 21.48 10.16 26.50
N GLU A 516 22.27 9.91 25.47
CA GLU A 516 21.80 9.29 24.24
C GLU A 516 21.41 7.81 24.53
N VAL A 517 20.16 7.47 24.26
CA VAL A 517 19.67 6.09 24.37
C VAL A 517 19.77 5.40 23.01
N VAL A 518 20.72 4.49 22.87
CA VAL A 518 20.86 3.66 21.68
C VAL A 518 20.07 2.36 21.88
N ARG A 519 19.21 2.05 20.93
CA ARG A 519 18.39 0.82 20.92
C ARG A 519 18.95 -0.14 19.86
N GLU A 520 19.19 -1.38 20.25
CA GLU A 520 19.80 -2.40 19.40
C GLU A 520 18.97 -3.69 19.42
N LYS A 521 18.71 -4.26 18.25
CA LYS A 521 18.03 -5.55 18.11
C LYS A 521 19.04 -6.69 18.27
N LEU A 522 18.88 -7.48 19.32
CA LEU A 522 19.71 -8.63 19.62
C LEU A 522 18.92 -9.92 19.50
N TYR A 523 19.59 -10.97 19.03
CA TYR A 523 19.01 -12.30 18.96
C TYR A 523 19.46 -13.16 20.13
N THR A 524 18.51 -13.85 20.75
CA THR A 524 18.75 -14.81 21.83
C THR A 524 18.68 -16.23 21.32
N LEU A 525 19.67 -17.05 21.74
CA LEU A 525 19.68 -18.48 21.48
C LEU A 525 18.65 -19.16 22.38
N GLY A 526 17.73 -19.91 21.76
CA GLY A 526 16.70 -20.67 22.45
C GLY A 526 16.97 -22.17 22.47
N THR A 527 15.97 -22.98 22.20
CA THR A 527 16.03 -24.43 22.29
C THR A 527 16.84 -25.05 21.15
N LYS A 528 17.73 -25.97 21.48
CA LYS A 528 18.44 -26.80 20.49
C LYS A 528 17.46 -27.76 19.83
N LEU A 529 17.34 -27.70 18.49
CA LEU A 529 16.50 -28.56 17.73
C LEU A 529 17.23 -29.82 17.24
N MET A 530 18.41 -29.64 16.66
CA MET A 530 19.23 -30.77 16.19
C MET A 530 20.69 -30.39 16.03
N GLU A 531 21.51 -31.40 15.75
CA GLU A 531 22.94 -31.25 15.51
C GLU A 531 23.39 -32.18 14.40
N LEU A 532 24.11 -31.66 13.40
CA LEU A 532 24.57 -32.39 12.24
C LEU A 532 26.08 -32.25 12.10
N GLY A 533 26.79 -33.37 11.94
CA GLY A 533 28.24 -33.38 11.75
C GLY A 533 28.64 -33.80 10.34
N ILE A 534 29.46 -32.98 9.66
CA ILE A 534 30.07 -33.31 8.37
C ILE A 534 31.57 -33.43 8.58
N LYS A 535 32.14 -34.55 8.16
CA LYS A 535 33.59 -34.79 8.21
C LYS A 535 34.27 -34.35 6.92
N ASN A 536 35.46 -33.74 7.06
CA ASN A 536 36.29 -33.30 5.93
C ASN A 536 35.57 -32.38 4.94
N ALA A 537 34.74 -31.48 5.46
CA ALA A 537 33.98 -30.53 4.63
C ALA A 537 34.90 -29.61 3.81
N ASN A 538 34.44 -29.25 2.59
CA ASN A 538 35.10 -28.26 1.75
C ASN A 538 34.01 -27.39 1.10
N GLY A 539 33.41 -26.51 1.91
CA GLY A 539 32.19 -25.80 1.66
C GLY A 539 30.98 -26.65 2.00
N VAL A 540 30.01 -26.08 2.70
CA VAL A 540 28.77 -26.77 3.11
C VAL A 540 27.56 -26.01 2.65
N GLU A 541 26.63 -26.72 2.01
CA GLU A 541 25.30 -26.27 1.70
C GLU A 541 24.34 -26.84 2.74
N ILE A 542 23.55 -25.98 3.37
CA ILE A 542 22.57 -26.34 4.39
C ILE A 542 21.19 -26.00 3.84
N ILE A 543 20.30 -26.98 3.79
CA ILE A 543 18.94 -26.84 3.29
C ILE A 543 17.97 -27.07 4.46
N PHE A 544 17.23 -26.05 4.81
CA PHE A 544 16.10 -26.12 5.74
C PHE A 544 14.83 -26.39 4.93
N ASN A 545 14.09 -27.39 5.33
CA ASN A 545 12.81 -27.74 4.70
C ASN A 545 11.79 -28.00 5.81
N ILE A 546 10.69 -27.24 5.80
CA ILE A 546 9.54 -27.50 6.68
C ILE A 546 8.38 -27.91 5.78
N ASN A 547 7.82 -29.08 6.08
CA ASN A 547 6.70 -29.61 5.30
C ASN A 547 5.37 -28.94 5.73
N LYS A 548 4.27 -29.29 5.08
CA LYS A 548 2.92 -28.78 5.38
C LYS A 548 2.43 -29.10 6.81
N ASP A 549 2.98 -30.13 7.43
CA ASP A 549 2.62 -30.57 8.77
C ASP A 549 3.50 -29.94 9.85
N GLY A 550 4.47 -29.08 9.46
CA GLY A 550 5.38 -28.40 10.35
C GLY A 550 6.65 -29.18 10.69
N ALA A 551 6.85 -30.39 10.15
CA ALA A 551 8.07 -31.16 10.42
C ALA A 551 9.28 -30.52 9.74
N LEU A 552 10.33 -30.25 10.54
CA LEU A 552 11.57 -29.66 10.09
C LEU A 552 12.55 -30.76 9.65
N ARG A 553 13.04 -30.66 8.41
CA ARG A 553 14.15 -31.46 7.90
C ARG A 553 15.31 -30.52 7.55
N VAL A 554 16.48 -30.79 8.10
CA VAL A 554 17.70 -30.07 7.73
C VAL A 554 18.66 -31.05 7.05
N THR A 555 19.16 -30.65 5.88
CA THR A 555 20.14 -31.41 5.10
C THR A 555 21.40 -30.58 4.97
N ALA A 556 22.51 -31.09 5.44
CA ALA A 556 23.82 -30.46 5.25
C ALA A 556 24.64 -31.30 4.25
N ARG A 557 25.13 -30.64 3.17
CA ARG A 557 25.81 -31.30 2.06
C ARG A 557 27.17 -30.65 1.80
N ASP A 558 28.22 -31.47 1.70
CA ASP A 558 29.52 -30.99 1.23
C ASP A 558 29.48 -30.63 -0.25
N LEU A 559 29.96 -29.44 -0.60
CA LEU A 559 29.89 -28.90 -1.96
C LEU A 559 30.80 -29.64 -2.95
N LYS A 560 31.91 -30.24 -2.45
CA LYS A 560 32.89 -30.89 -3.32
C LYS A 560 32.62 -32.38 -3.48
N THR A 561 32.31 -33.08 -2.41
CA THR A 561 32.09 -34.53 -2.46
C THR A 561 30.64 -34.94 -2.69
N GLY A 562 29.69 -34.03 -2.42
CA GLY A 562 28.26 -34.31 -2.46
C GLY A 562 27.74 -35.13 -1.28
N ASN A 563 28.59 -35.50 -0.34
CA ASN A 563 28.16 -36.22 0.88
C ASN A 563 27.18 -35.38 1.68
N ALA A 564 26.08 -35.98 2.11
CA ALA A 564 25.03 -35.27 2.84
C ALA A 564 24.67 -35.99 4.14
N VAL A 565 24.43 -35.19 5.18
CA VAL A 565 23.87 -35.62 6.46
C VAL A 565 22.52 -34.98 6.64
N LYS A 566 21.56 -35.71 7.17
CA LYS A 566 20.17 -35.24 7.36
C LYS A 566 19.75 -35.39 8.80
N GLY A 567 19.03 -34.41 9.31
CA GLY A 567 18.28 -34.45 10.56
C GLY A 567 16.81 -34.15 10.29
N GLU A 568 15.93 -34.71 11.08
CA GLU A 568 14.48 -34.54 11.00
C GLU A 568 13.90 -34.43 12.40
N LEU A 569 12.94 -33.51 12.59
CA LEU A 569 12.24 -33.23 13.85
C LEU A 569 10.74 -33.19 13.62
#